data_04d38f176d1cebbec557c1fc26c2a87c
#
_entry.id   04d38f176d1cebbec557c1fc26c2a87c
#
_cell.length_a   1.000
_cell.length_b   1.000
_cell.length_c   1.000
_cell.angle_alpha   90.00
_cell.angle_beta   90.00
_cell.angle_gamma   90.00
#
_symmetry.space_group_name_H-M   'P 1'
#
loop_
_entity.id
_entity.type
_entity.pdbx_description
1 polymer ?
#
loop_
_entity_poly.entity_id
_entity_poly.type
_entity_poly.pdbx_seq_one_letter_code
_entity_poly.pdbx_strand_id
1 'polypeptide(L)'
;MVPKSVAEMETVYDLGTKMIESLQKEKVSAGDVIAIDKASGKITRLGRSFARARDYDAMGPATKFVQCPEGELQKRKEVVHVVTLHEIDVINSRTQGFLALFAGDTGEIRPEIREQIDAKVAEWREEGKAEIVPGVLFIDEVHMLDIECFSFLNRALESDMAPILVVATNRGITRIRGTNYKSPHGIPIDLLDRLLIISTQPYSEDEIKRILEIRCEEEDVEMTDDAKDLLTKIGHETSLRYAIQLITASSIVARKRKAAQVDIEDISKAYSMFVDVKRSTQFLIEYQARSRRSPPPWQPSAL
;
A
#
# COMPACT_ATOMS: atom_id res chain seq x y z
N MET A 1 -5.15 -56.08 -25.34
CA MET A 1 -5.57 -54.97 -24.49
C MET A 1 -6.84 -54.41 -25.10
N VAL A 2 -7.95 -54.62 -24.45
CA VAL A 2 -9.27 -54.12 -24.92
C VAL A 2 -9.35 -52.67 -24.57
N PRO A 3 -9.66 -51.76 -25.51
CA PRO A 3 -9.86 -50.35 -25.16
C PRO A 3 -11.12 -50.25 -24.29
N LYS A 4 -10.99 -49.73 -23.08
CA LYS A 4 -12.13 -49.35 -22.26
C LYS A 4 -12.96 -48.34 -23.05
N SER A 5 -14.18 -48.70 -23.39
CA SER A 5 -15.18 -47.79 -23.92
C SER A 5 -15.46 -46.73 -22.87
N VAL A 6 -15.04 -45.53 -23.14
CA VAL A 6 -15.52 -44.35 -22.41
C VAL A 6 -17.01 -44.27 -22.68
N ALA A 7 -17.83 -44.40 -21.64
CA ALA A 7 -19.27 -44.20 -21.77
C ALA A 7 -19.50 -42.74 -22.18
N GLU A 8 -19.82 -42.49 -23.45
CA GLU A 8 -20.24 -41.20 -23.94
C GLU A 8 -21.61 -40.90 -23.33
N MET A 9 -21.63 -40.05 -22.29
CA MET A 9 -22.89 -39.48 -21.83
C MET A 9 -23.30 -38.38 -22.81
N GLU A 10 -24.25 -38.70 -23.68
CA GLU A 10 -24.91 -37.72 -24.54
C GLU A 10 -25.93 -36.96 -23.70
N THR A 11 -25.68 -35.67 -23.51
CA THR A 11 -26.60 -34.74 -22.85
C THR A 11 -27.04 -33.69 -23.87
N VAL A 12 -28.36 -33.52 -24.01
CA VAL A 12 -28.94 -32.48 -24.87
C VAL A 12 -29.20 -31.24 -24.04
N TYR A 13 -28.60 -30.13 -24.45
CA TYR A 13 -28.79 -28.83 -23.80
C TYR A 13 -29.61 -27.93 -24.73
N ASP A 14 -30.63 -27.28 -24.17
CA ASP A 14 -31.32 -26.19 -24.84
C ASP A 14 -30.55 -24.90 -24.62
N LEU A 15 -29.97 -24.39 -25.69
CA LEU A 15 -29.12 -23.18 -25.66
C LEU A 15 -29.95 -21.99 -26.14
N GLY A 16 -30.05 -20.94 -25.34
CA GLY A 16 -30.73 -19.73 -25.76
C GLY A 16 -30.04 -19.03 -26.94
N THR A 17 -30.80 -18.21 -27.67
CA THR A 17 -30.36 -17.52 -28.92
C THR A 17 -28.99 -16.82 -28.80
N LYS A 18 -28.70 -16.17 -27.69
CA LYS A 18 -27.39 -15.53 -27.44
C LYS A 18 -26.21 -16.50 -27.42
N MET A 19 -26.40 -17.71 -26.88
CA MET A 19 -25.35 -18.72 -26.88
C MET A 19 -25.16 -19.31 -28.27
N ILE A 20 -26.21 -19.48 -29.05
CA ILE A 20 -26.15 -19.94 -30.43
C ILE A 20 -25.38 -18.94 -31.30
N GLU A 21 -25.67 -17.65 -31.16
CA GLU A 21 -24.90 -16.58 -31.83
C GLU A 21 -23.41 -16.58 -31.45
N SER A 22 -23.10 -16.81 -30.19
CA SER A 22 -21.71 -16.93 -29.71
C SER A 22 -21.01 -18.16 -30.29
N LEU A 23 -21.68 -19.32 -30.42
CA LEU A 23 -21.14 -20.50 -31.07
C LEU A 23 -20.84 -20.26 -32.55
N GLN A 24 -21.75 -19.56 -33.24
CA GLN A 24 -21.57 -19.19 -34.66
C GLN A 24 -20.41 -18.21 -34.84
N LYS A 25 -20.27 -17.24 -33.94
CA LYS A 25 -19.17 -16.25 -33.96
C LYS A 25 -17.81 -16.92 -33.80
N GLU A 26 -17.69 -17.89 -32.90
CA GLU A 26 -16.46 -18.65 -32.66
C GLU A 26 -16.25 -19.78 -33.68
N LYS A 27 -17.14 -19.93 -34.67
CA LYS A 27 -17.09 -20.96 -35.72
C LYS A 27 -16.88 -22.38 -35.17
N VAL A 28 -17.61 -22.70 -34.11
CA VAL A 28 -17.53 -24.00 -33.46
C VAL A 28 -18.15 -25.06 -34.37
N SER A 29 -17.44 -26.16 -34.59
CA SER A 29 -17.88 -27.31 -35.40
C SER A 29 -17.97 -28.57 -34.56
N ALA A 30 -18.71 -29.59 -35.07
CA ALA A 30 -18.81 -30.86 -34.39
C ALA A 30 -17.43 -31.49 -34.19
N GLY A 31 -17.15 -31.93 -32.96
CA GLY A 31 -15.84 -32.46 -32.56
C GLY A 31 -14.89 -31.46 -31.95
N ASP A 32 -15.29 -30.21 -31.82
CA ASP A 32 -14.49 -29.20 -31.10
C ASP A 32 -14.72 -29.26 -29.57
N VAL A 33 -13.65 -29.00 -28.82
CA VAL A 33 -13.71 -28.85 -27.37
C VAL A 33 -13.91 -27.38 -27.05
N ILE A 34 -14.99 -27.10 -26.33
CA ILE A 34 -15.39 -25.74 -25.97
C ILE A 34 -15.46 -25.57 -24.44
N ALA A 35 -15.16 -24.38 -23.96
CA ALA A 35 -15.45 -23.97 -22.60
C ALA A 35 -16.58 -22.94 -22.61
N ILE A 36 -17.58 -23.17 -21.76
CA ILE A 36 -18.74 -22.29 -21.59
C ILE A 36 -18.70 -21.73 -20.18
N ASP A 37 -18.60 -20.43 -20.08
CA ASP A 37 -18.76 -19.76 -18.80
C ASP A 37 -20.25 -19.51 -18.54
N LYS A 38 -20.80 -20.14 -17.53
CA LYS A 38 -22.24 -20.05 -17.21
C LYS A 38 -22.66 -18.67 -16.71
N ALA A 39 -21.74 -17.95 -16.06
CA ALA A 39 -22.05 -16.64 -15.49
C ALA A 39 -22.15 -15.56 -16.58
N SER A 40 -21.22 -15.54 -17.52
CA SER A 40 -21.16 -14.54 -18.58
C SER A 40 -21.79 -15.00 -19.91
N GLY A 41 -22.07 -16.29 -20.07
CA GLY A 41 -22.52 -16.89 -21.34
C GLY A 41 -21.41 -16.88 -22.41
N LYS A 42 -20.18 -16.63 -22.07
CA LYS A 42 -19.05 -16.56 -22.99
C LYS A 42 -18.62 -17.96 -23.39
N ILE A 43 -18.50 -18.18 -24.68
CA ILE A 43 -18.01 -19.42 -25.25
C ILE A 43 -16.59 -19.21 -25.78
N THR A 44 -15.69 -20.14 -25.45
CA THR A 44 -14.29 -20.11 -25.93
C THR A 44 -13.99 -21.46 -26.56
N ARG A 45 -13.54 -21.49 -27.81
CA ARG A 45 -13.06 -22.67 -28.49
C ARG A 45 -11.65 -23.01 -28.03
N LEU A 46 -11.46 -24.19 -27.42
CA LEU A 46 -10.15 -24.63 -26.91
C LEU A 46 -9.34 -25.36 -27.99
N GLY A 47 -10.00 -26.07 -28.87
CA GLY A 47 -9.38 -26.83 -29.96
C GLY A 47 -10.26 -28.01 -30.39
N ARG A 48 -9.69 -28.92 -31.18
CA ARG A 48 -10.37 -30.08 -31.69
C ARG A 48 -10.04 -31.32 -30.86
N SER A 49 -11.02 -32.19 -30.64
CA SER A 49 -10.85 -33.45 -29.90
C SER A 49 -10.09 -34.47 -30.72
N PHE A 50 -9.15 -35.19 -30.10
CA PHE A 50 -8.45 -36.33 -30.72
C PHE A 50 -9.38 -37.50 -31.05
N ALA A 51 -10.45 -37.71 -30.28
CA ALA A 51 -11.33 -38.89 -30.43
C ALA A 51 -12.19 -38.85 -31.69
N ARG A 52 -12.50 -37.67 -32.23
CA ARG A 52 -13.36 -37.50 -33.42
C ARG A 52 -12.63 -36.88 -34.61
N ALA A 53 -11.31 -36.90 -34.64
CA ALA A 53 -10.52 -36.41 -35.77
C ALA A 53 -10.38 -37.50 -36.83
N ARG A 54 -11.44 -37.80 -37.57
CA ARG A 54 -11.40 -38.77 -38.67
C ARG A 54 -10.97 -38.14 -40.00
N ASP A 55 -11.09 -36.81 -40.13
CA ASP A 55 -10.78 -36.07 -41.37
C ASP A 55 -9.48 -35.30 -41.23
N TYR A 56 -8.37 -36.01 -41.10
CA TYR A 56 -7.04 -35.38 -40.96
C TYR A 56 -6.64 -34.58 -42.21
N ASP A 57 -7.12 -34.99 -43.39
CA ASP A 57 -6.74 -34.36 -44.67
C ASP A 57 -7.42 -33.00 -44.89
N ALA A 58 -8.53 -32.72 -44.20
CA ALA A 58 -9.29 -31.48 -44.35
C ALA A 58 -8.87 -30.41 -43.34
N MET A 59 -7.86 -30.68 -42.50
CA MET A 59 -7.43 -29.76 -41.41
C MET A 59 -6.18 -29.02 -41.79
N GLY A 60 -6.23 -27.71 -41.60
CA GLY A 60 -5.06 -26.85 -41.81
C GLY A 60 -3.97 -27.06 -40.73
N PRO A 61 -2.70 -26.72 -41.02
CA PRO A 61 -1.57 -26.94 -40.12
C PRO A 61 -1.66 -26.17 -38.79
N ALA A 62 -2.59 -25.23 -38.68
CA ALA A 62 -2.81 -24.42 -37.48
C ALA A 62 -3.84 -25.00 -36.51
N THR A 63 -4.37 -26.22 -36.77
CA THR A 63 -5.40 -26.81 -35.91
C THR A 63 -4.81 -27.34 -34.60
N LYS A 64 -5.24 -26.77 -33.50
CA LYS A 64 -4.82 -27.20 -32.15
C LYS A 64 -5.66 -28.36 -31.68
N PHE A 65 -5.02 -29.48 -31.38
CA PHE A 65 -5.68 -30.64 -30.78
C PHE A 65 -5.62 -30.56 -29.26
N VAL A 66 -6.74 -30.82 -28.63
CA VAL A 66 -6.92 -30.79 -27.17
C VAL A 66 -7.58 -32.10 -26.73
N GLN A 67 -7.06 -32.68 -25.65
CA GLN A 67 -7.66 -33.85 -25.04
C GLN A 67 -9.00 -33.47 -24.39
N CYS A 68 -10.05 -34.28 -24.61
CA CYS A 68 -11.30 -34.07 -23.91
C CYS A 68 -11.09 -34.13 -22.40
N PRO A 69 -11.57 -33.18 -21.64
CA PRO A 69 -11.46 -33.22 -20.18
C PRO A 69 -12.21 -34.44 -19.65
N GLU A 70 -11.53 -35.23 -18.81
CA GLU A 70 -12.13 -36.35 -18.08
C GLU A 70 -12.78 -35.81 -16.80
N GLY A 71 -14.00 -36.26 -16.50
CA GLY A 71 -14.70 -35.91 -15.27
C GLY A 71 -16.05 -35.21 -15.48
N GLU A 72 -16.56 -34.57 -14.47
CA GLU A 72 -17.84 -33.86 -14.50
C GLU A 72 -17.89 -32.76 -15.54
N LEU A 73 -18.97 -32.66 -16.30
CA LEU A 73 -19.24 -31.61 -17.29
C LEU A 73 -19.29 -30.18 -16.67
N GLN A 74 -19.41 -30.11 -15.36
CA GLN A 74 -19.46 -28.85 -14.61
C GLN A 74 -18.36 -28.80 -13.56
N LYS A 75 -17.26 -28.15 -13.88
CA LYS A 75 -16.24 -27.84 -12.89
C LYS A 75 -16.62 -26.53 -12.20
N ARG A 76 -16.92 -26.57 -10.90
CA ARG A 76 -17.02 -25.35 -10.09
C ARG A 76 -15.65 -24.73 -10.02
N LYS A 77 -15.55 -23.49 -10.48
CA LYS A 77 -14.35 -22.67 -10.30
C LYS A 77 -14.64 -21.69 -9.17
N GLU A 78 -13.91 -21.81 -8.10
CA GLU A 78 -13.91 -20.77 -7.07
C GLU A 78 -13.11 -19.57 -7.58
N VAL A 79 -13.74 -18.42 -7.59
CA VAL A 79 -13.10 -17.16 -7.90
C VAL A 79 -13.04 -16.38 -6.59
N VAL A 80 -11.83 -16.22 -6.09
CA VAL A 80 -11.60 -15.43 -4.89
C VAL A 80 -11.47 -13.96 -5.29
N HIS A 81 -12.34 -13.13 -4.75
CA HIS A 81 -12.28 -11.68 -4.90
C HIS A 81 -11.75 -11.09 -3.58
N VAL A 82 -10.68 -10.33 -3.66
CA VAL A 82 -10.15 -9.57 -2.52
C VAL A 82 -10.68 -8.16 -2.62
N VAL A 83 -11.46 -7.76 -1.63
CA VAL A 83 -12.09 -6.42 -1.55
C VAL A 83 -11.92 -5.88 -0.14
N THR A 84 -11.81 -4.56 -0.01
CA THR A 84 -11.79 -3.91 1.30
C THR A 84 -13.21 -3.69 1.81
N LEU A 85 -13.41 -3.67 3.13
CA LEU A 85 -14.71 -3.33 3.73
C LEU A 85 -15.18 -1.95 3.28
N HIS A 86 -14.26 -1.00 3.15
CA HIS A 86 -14.56 0.34 2.64
C HIS A 86 -15.14 0.32 1.22
N GLU A 87 -14.60 -0.48 0.32
CA GLU A 87 -15.14 -0.62 -1.04
C GLU A 87 -16.57 -1.17 -1.02
N ILE A 88 -16.85 -2.14 -0.15
CA ILE A 88 -18.20 -2.69 0.03
C ILE A 88 -19.15 -1.62 0.57
N ASP A 89 -18.71 -0.84 1.56
CA ASP A 89 -19.48 0.26 2.14
C ASP A 89 -19.84 1.32 1.07
N VAL A 90 -18.85 1.73 0.25
CA VAL A 90 -19.06 2.71 -0.82
C VAL A 90 -20.02 2.20 -1.88
N ILE A 91 -19.90 0.94 -2.30
CA ILE A 91 -20.81 0.33 -3.28
C ILE A 91 -22.25 0.33 -2.76
N ASN A 92 -22.45 0.04 -1.48
CA ASN A 92 -23.79 -0.06 -0.88
C ASN A 92 -24.34 1.28 -0.39
N SER A 93 -23.51 2.31 -0.24
CA SER A 93 -23.93 3.62 0.28
C SER A 93 -24.72 4.47 -0.73
N ARG A 94 -24.58 4.19 -2.03
CA ARG A 94 -25.18 5.01 -3.11
C ARG A 94 -25.76 4.15 -4.22
N THR A 95 -26.77 4.67 -4.91
CA THR A 95 -27.43 4.02 -6.06
C THR A 95 -26.43 3.71 -7.22
N GLN A 96 -25.32 4.44 -7.29
CA GLN A 96 -24.23 4.26 -8.25
C GLN A 96 -22.88 4.13 -7.55
N GLY A 97 -22.84 3.44 -6.41
CA GLY A 97 -21.65 3.32 -5.56
C GLY A 97 -20.42 2.76 -6.27
N PHE A 98 -20.63 1.88 -7.25
CA PHE A 98 -19.54 1.36 -8.08
C PHE A 98 -18.82 2.45 -8.89
N LEU A 99 -19.56 3.45 -9.41
CA LEU A 99 -18.96 4.59 -10.11
C LEU A 99 -18.23 5.54 -9.17
N ALA A 100 -18.66 5.64 -7.92
CA ALA A 100 -18.01 6.49 -6.91
C ALA A 100 -16.57 6.03 -6.58
N LEU A 101 -16.29 4.74 -6.66
CA LEU A 101 -14.93 4.21 -6.48
C LEU A 101 -13.95 4.75 -7.53
N PHE A 102 -14.41 4.95 -8.76
CA PHE A 102 -13.57 5.48 -9.85
C PHE A 102 -13.49 7.01 -9.86
N ALA A 103 -14.51 7.67 -9.35
CA ALA A 103 -14.55 9.13 -9.30
C ALA A 103 -13.76 9.74 -8.14
N GLY A 104 -13.30 8.91 -7.17
CA GLY A 104 -12.58 9.36 -5.98
C GLY A 104 -13.44 10.15 -4.98
N ASP A 105 -14.73 10.36 -5.28
CA ASP A 105 -15.68 11.05 -4.40
C ASP A 105 -16.49 10.03 -3.59
N THR A 106 -15.89 9.55 -2.53
CA THR A 106 -16.53 8.55 -1.65
C THR A 106 -17.58 9.15 -0.73
N GLY A 107 -17.48 10.46 -0.44
CA GLY A 107 -18.38 11.13 0.50
C GLY A 107 -18.40 10.51 1.89
N GLU A 108 -19.24 11.01 2.77
CA GLU A 108 -19.44 10.44 4.09
C GLU A 108 -20.39 9.24 4.02
N ILE A 109 -19.94 8.10 4.56
CA ILE A 109 -20.72 6.86 4.61
C ILE A 109 -21.54 6.86 5.90
N ARG A 110 -22.84 6.60 5.80
CA ARG A 110 -23.73 6.53 6.96
C ARG A 110 -23.36 5.37 7.88
N PRO A 111 -23.34 5.57 9.21
CA PRO A 111 -22.99 4.51 10.17
C PRO A 111 -23.91 3.29 10.08
N GLU A 112 -25.19 3.49 9.78
CA GLU A 112 -26.15 2.38 9.69
C GLU A 112 -25.80 1.41 8.55
N ILE A 113 -25.24 1.93 7.43
CA ILE A 113 -24.81 1.10 6.31
C ILE A 113 -23.59 0.26 6.72
N ARG A 114 -22.65 0.86 7.45
CA ARG A 114 -21.47 0.12 7.97
C ARG A 114 -21.90 -1.02 8.89
N GLU A 115 -22.80 -0.74 9.83
CA GLU A 115 -23.32 -1.76 10.74
C GLU A 115 -24.02 -2.92 10.00
N GLN A 116 -24.79 -2.60 8.96
CA GLN A 116 -25.45 -3.62 8.13
C GLN A 116 -24.44 -4.45 7.34
N ILE A 117 -23.40 -3.84 6.81
CA ILE A 117 -22.34 -4.53 6.06
C ILE A 117 -21.53 -5.40 7.01
N ASP A 118 -21.15 -4.90 8.17
CA ASP A 118 -20.40 -5.64 9.18
C ASP A 118 -21.17 -6.89 9.64
N ALA A 119 -22.49 -6.76 9.90
CA ALA A 119 -23.35 -7.89 10.23
C ALA A 119 -23.40 -8.92 9.08
N LYS A 120 -23.51 -8.46 7.84
CA LYS A 120 -23.54 -9.34 6.66
C LYS A 120 -22.23 -10.05 6.41
N VAL A 121 -21.09 -9.36 6.62
CA VAL A 121 -19.76 -9.95 6.51
C VAL A 121 -19.53 -11.00 7.60
N ALA A 122 -20.01 -10.75 8.83
CA ALA A 122 -19.98 -11.73 9.90
C ALA A 122 -20.77 -13.00 9.54
N GLU A 123 -21.96 -12.86 8.94
CA GLU A 123 -22.76 -13.98 8.44
C GLU A 123 -21.99 -14.77 7.36
N TRP A 124 -21.38 -14.09 6.39
CA TRP A 124 -20.58 -14.76 5.35
C TRP A 124 -19.37 -15.49 5.92
N ARG A 125 -18.75 -14.97 6.97
CA ARG A 125 -17.67 -15.65 7.67
C ARG A 125 -18.14 -16.94 8.33
N GLU A 126 -19.30 -16.91 9.01
CA GLU A 126 -19.90 -18.09 9.64
C GLU A 126 -20.30 -19.16 8.62
N GLU A 127 -20.78 -18.72 7.46
CA GLU A 127 -21.13 -19.64 6.34
C GLU A 127 -19.90 -20.16 5.58
N GLY A 128 -18.69 -19.71 5.92
CA GLY A 128 -17.45 -20.08 5.21
C GLY A 128 -17.32 -19.52 3.80
N LYS A 129 -18.10 -18.47 3.44
CA LYS A 129 -18.08 -17.80 2.14
C LYS A 129 -17.03 -16.69 2.06
N ALA A 130 -16.63 -16.15 3.18
CA ALA A 130 -15.65 -15.07 3.29
C ALA A 130 -14.64 -15.34 4.40
N GLU A 131 -13.43 -14.87 4.17
CA GLU A 131 -12.35 -14.83 5.16
C GLU A 131 -11.94 -13.37 5.36
N ILE A 132 -11.81 -12.94 6.62
CA ILE A 132 -11.39 -11.60 6.97
C ILE A 132 -9.89 -11.62 7.24
N VAL A 133 -9.12 -10.90 6.41
CA VAL A 133 -7.70 -10.69 6.63
C VAL A 133 -7.53 -9.33 7.31
N PRO A 134 -7.04 -9.28 8.57
CA PRO A 134 -6.88 -8.02 9.27
C PRO A 134 -5.81 -7.17 8.59
N GLY A 135 -6.10 -5.88 8.45
CA GLY A 135 -5.14 -4.89 7.99
C GLY A 135 -4.24 -4.38 9.11
N VAL A 136 -3.34 -3.47 8.79
CA VAL A 136 -2.48 -2.76 9.75
C VAL A 136 -2.82 -1.27 9.72
N LEU A 137 -3.20 -0.72 10.86
CA LEU A 137 -3.38 0.71 11.05
C LEU A 137 -2.14 1.29 11.72
N PHE A 138 -1.37 2.09 10.98
CA PHE A 138 -0.21 2.80 11.52
C PHE A 138 -0.56 4.26 11.78
N ILE A 139 -0.33 4.73 13.02
CA ILE A 139 -0.53 6.12 13.40
C ILE A 139 0.79 6.67 13.93
N ASP A 140 1.39 7.57 13.14
CA ASP A 140 2.57 8.32 13.59
C ASP A 140 2.15 9.51 14.45
N GLU A 141 3.02 9.93 15.39
CA GLU A 141 2.77 11.06 16.29
C GLU A 141 1.41 10.96 17.01
N VAL A 142 1.09 9.77 17.54
CA VAL A 142 -0.23 9.45 18.12
C VAL A 142 -0.66 10.42 19.23
N HIS A 143 0.29 11.08 19.91
CA HIS A 143 0.01 12.11 20.93
C HIS A 143 -0.70 13.35 20.37
N MET A 144 -0.82 13.47 19.04
CA MET A 144 -1.57 14.55 18.39
C MET A 144 -3.07 14.27 18.31
N LEU A 145 -3.51 13.06 18.63
CA LEU A 145 -4.92 12.71 18.67
C LEU A 145 -5.60 13.30 19.93
N ASP A 146 -6.88 13.63 19.77
CA ASP A 146 -7.74 14.07 20.89
C ASP A 146 -8.29 12.88 21.68
N ILE A 147 -8.77 13.14 22.89
CA ILE A 147 -9.29 12.08 23.78
C ILE A 147 -10.45 11.30 23.17
N GLU A 148 -11.28 11.95 22.36
CA GLU A 148 -12.40 11.31 21.67
C GLU A 148 -11.92 10.27 20.64
N CYS A 149 -10.82 10.56 19.93
CA CYS A 149 -10.18 9.61 19.01
C CYS A 149 -9.66 8.37 19.75
N PHE A 150 -9.06 8.56 20.93
CA PHE A 150 -8.61 7.42 21.75
C PHE A 150 -9.77 6.56 22.23
N SER A 151 -10.87 7.17 22.66
CA SER A 151 -12.08 6.45 23.06
C SER A 151 -12.68 5.65 21.89
N PHE A 152 -12.67 6.22 20.69
CA PHE A 152 -13.08 5.52 19.47
C PHE A 152 -12.16 4.33 19.15
N LEU A 153 -10.83 4.52 19.21
CA LEU A 153 -9.85 3.45 18.98
C LEU A 153 -10.02 2.30 19.98
N ASN A 154 -10.23 2.59 21.26
CA ASN A 154 -10.48 1.56 22.27
C ASN A 154 -11.65 0.67 21.89
N ARG A 155 -12.77 1.27 21.47
CA ARG A 155 -13.96 0.52 21.07
C ARG A 155 -13.76 -0.22 19.74
N ALA A 156 -13.05 0.40 18.79
CA ALA A 156 -12.77 -0.22 17.50
C ALA A 156 -11.85 -1.45 17.61
N LEU A 157 -10.89 -1.44 18.53
CA LEU A 157 -9.98 -2.55 18.79
C LEU A 157 -10.64 -3.77 19.45
N GLU A 158 -11.82 -3.60 20.06
CA GLU A 158 -12.61 -4.70 20.64
C GLU A 158 -13.42 -5.48 19.61
N SER A 159 -13.51 -4.98 18.37
CA SER A 159 -14.21 -5.66 17.27
C SER A 159 -13.43 -6.88 16.76
N ASP A 160 -14.14 -7.93 16.40
CA ASP A 160 -13.56 -9.13 15.74
C ASP A 160 -12.90 -8.82 14.39
N MET A 161 -13.24 -7.70 13.78
CA MET A 161 -12.70 -7.22 12.49
C MET A 161 -11.62 -6.16 12.67
N ALA A 162 -11.11 -5.97 13.90
CA ALA A 162 -10.15 -4.93 14.21
C ALA A 162 -8.83 -5.12 13.45
N PRO A 163 -8.23 -4.04 12.91
CA PRO A 163 -6.90 -4.07 12.35
C PRO A 163 -5.84 -4.20 13.45
N ILE A 164 -4.64 -4.61 13.08
CA ILE A 164 -3.46 -4.55 13.96
C ILE A 164 -3.07 -3.08 14.09
N LEU A 165 -3.10 -2.55 15.32
CA LEU A 165 -2.73 -1.17 15.58
C LEU A 165 -1.24 -1.04 15.90
N VAL A 166 -0.55 -0.20 15.15
CA VAL A 166 0.84 0.20 15.40
C VAL A 166 0.88 1.71 15.55
N VAL A 167 1.36 2.18 16.69
CA VAL A 167 1.43 3.61 16.99
C VAL A 167 2.87 4.02 17.28
N ALA A 168 3.23 5.24 16.89
CA ALA A 168 4.54 5.80 17.17
C ALA A 168 4.41 7.15 17.89
N THR A 169 5.31 7.41 18.85
CA THR A 169 5.39 8.68 19.54
C THR A 169 6.82 8.94 20.04
N ASN A 170 7.20 10.20 20.08
CA ASN A 170 8.47 10.68 20.61
C ASN A 170 8.28 11.41 21.96
N ARG A 171 7.06 11.43 22.52
CA ARG A 171 6.78 12.18 23.75
C ARG A 171 6.99 11.31 24.98
N GLY A 172 7.50 11.97 26.05
CA GLY A 172 7.53 11.42 27.39
C GLY A 172 6.20 11.70 28.11
N ILE A 173 6.26 12.21 29.35
CA ILE A 173 5.05 12.60 30.10
C ILE A 173 4.55 13.93 29.52
N THR A 174 3.37 13.92 28.92
CA THR A 174 2.74 15.09 28.32
C THR A 174 1.24 15.12 28.59
N ARG A 175 0.60 16.25 28.29
CA ARG A 175 -0.85 16.38 28.39
C ARG A 175 -1.52 15.72 27.19
N ILE A 176 -2.61 15.01 27.45
CA ILE A 176 -3.47 14.52 26.40
C ILE A 176 -4.15 15.73 25.74
N ARG A 177 -4.13 15.79 24.43
CA ARG A 177 -4.71 16.88 23.67
C ARG A 177 -6.22 17.00 24.00
N GLY A 178 -6.70 18.24 24.14
CA GLY A 178 -8.07 18.53 24.54
C GLY A 178 -8.36 18.39 26.03
N THR A 179 -7.37 17.97 26.88
CA THR A 179 -7.54 17.81 28.31
C THR A 179 -6.41 18.46 29.12
N ASN A 180 -6.64 18.62 30.43
CA ASN A 180 -5.58 19.05 31.37
C ASN A 180 -4.86 17.86 32.02
N TYR A 181 -5.21 16.64 31.68
CA TYR A 181 -4.66 15.43 32.26
C TYR A 181 -3.30 15.10 31.64
N LYS A 182 -2.30 14.82 32.51
CA LYS A 182 -0.95 14.38 32.10
C LYS A 182 -0.90 12.86 32.08
N SER A 183 -0.42 12.29 31.01
CA SER A 183 -0.25 10.85 30.84
C SER A 183 1.12 10.53 30.23
N PRO A 184 1.66 9.34 30.47
CA PRO A 184 2.79 8.84 29.71
C PRO A 184 2.49 8.83 28.21
N HIS A 185 3.43 9.28 27.42
CA HIS A 185 3.32 9.32 25.95
C HIS A 185 2.17 10.17 25.38
N GLY A 186 1.37 10.86 26.23
CA GLY A 186 0.17 11.58 25.80
C GLY A 186 -0.98 10.68 25.39
N ILE A 187 -0.99 9.43 25.85
CA ILE A 187 -2.00 8.42 25.56
C ILE A 187 -2.77 8.14 26.87
N PRO A 188 -4.11 7.98 26.81
CA PRO A 188 -4.88 7.56 27.98
C PRO A 188 -4.38 6.21 28.52
N ILE A 189 -4.40 6.07 29.86
CA ILE A 189 -3.90 4.86 30.54
C ILE A 189 -4.66 3.62 30.07
N ASP A 190 -5.98 3.72 29.87
CA ASP A 190 -6.84 2.63 29.42
C ASP A 190 -6.41 2.03 28.08
N LEU A 191 -5.92 2.85 27.16
CA LEU A 191 -5.37 2.38 25.90
C LEU A 191 -3.95 1.89 26.08
N LEU A 192 -3.13 2.60 26.87
CA LEU A 192 -1.73 2.27 27.07
C LEU A 192 -1.53 0.88 27.66
N ASP A 193 -2.39 0.48 28.61
CA ASP A 193 -2.35 -0.84 29.25
C ASP A 193 -2.66 -2.00 28.28
N ARG A 194 -3.26 -1.70 27.13
CA ARG A 194 -3.55 -2.68 26.05
C ARG A 194 -2.46 -2.78 25.00
N LEU A 195 -1.46 -1.90 25.04
CA LEU A 195 -0.42 -1.81 24.03
C LEU A 195 0.89 -2.44 24.50
N LEU A 196 1.57 -3.13 23.59
CA LEU A 196 2.94 -3.56 23.77
C LEU A 196 3.88 -2.38 23.51
N ILE A 197 4.56 -1.89 24.55
CA ILE A 197 5.46 -0.75 24.44
C ILE A 197 6.85 -1.23 24.03
N ILE A 198 7.33 -0.75 22.90
CA ILE A 198 8.66 -1.03 22.37
C ILE A 198 9.47 0.26 22.39
N SER A 199 10.57 0.28 23.13
CA SER A 199 11.48 1.43 23.17
C SER A 199 12.52 1.30 22.07
N THR A 200 12.65 2.36 21.24
CA THR A 200 13.72 2.48 20.25
C THR A 200 14.93 3.19 20.86
N GLN A 201 16.12 2.83 20.42
CA GLN A 201 17.36 3.46 20.82
C GLN A 201 17.96 4.27 19.66
N PRO A 202 18.77 5.31 19.93
CA PRO A 202 19.53 5.98 18.88
C PRO A 202 20.45 5.02 18.16
N TYR A 203 20.65 5.22 16.88
CA TYR A 203 21.56 4.42 16.08
C TYR A 203 23.02 4.68 16.45
N SER A 204 23.83 3.62 16.43
CA SER A 204 25.28 3.70 16.54
C SER A 204 25.90 4.27 15.24
N GLU A 205 27.16 4.67 15.30
CA GLU A 205 27.87 5.23 14.14
C GLU A 205 27.94 4.21 12.98
N ASP A 206 28.17 2.93 13.28
CA ASP A 206 28.22 1.86 12.28
C ASP A 206 26.85 1.63 11.63
N GLU A 207 25.77 1.68 12.41
CA GLU A 207 24.42 1.55 11.90
C GLU A 207 24.03 2.76 11.01
N ILE A 208 24.42 3.97 11.41
CA ILE A 208 24.23 5.18 10.61
C ILE A 208 24.97 5.03 9.28
N LYS A 209 26.22 4.57 9.28
CA LYS A 209 26.99 4.32 8.05
C LYS A 209 26.24 3.36 7.13
N ARG A 210 25.76 2.26 7.67
CA ARG A 210 25.01 1.26 6.89
C ARG A 210 23.71 1.80 6.31
N ILE A 211 22.97 2.59 7.09
CA ILE A 211 21.75 3.25 6.61
C ILE A 211 22.05 4.23 5.47
N LEU A 212 23.13 5.01 5.59
CA LEU A 212 23.52 5.96 4.56
C LEU A 212 23.99 5.25 3.27
N GLU A 213 24.68 4.10 3.39
CA GLU A 213 25.04 3.27 2.23
C GLU A 213 23.78 2.80 1.47
N ILE A 214 22.81 2.23 2.18
CA ILE A 214 21.54 1.78 1.58
C ILE A 214 20.82 2.96 0.91
N ARG A 215 20.83 4.14 1.52
CA ARG A 215 20.21 5.33 0.93
C ARG A 215 20.95 5.84 -0.30
N CYS A 216 22.27 5.72 -0.33
CA CYS A 216 23.05 6.06 -1.53
C CYS A 216 22.74 5.10 -2.70
N GLU A 217 22.59 3.81 -2.40
CA GLU A 217 22.18 2.81 -3.39
C GLU A 217 20.76 3.09 -3.93
N GLU A 218 19.79 3.42 -3.07
CA GLU A 218 18.41 3.74 -3.46
C GLU A 218 18.28 5.02 -4.31
N GLU A 219 19.16 6.01 -4.07
CA GLU A 219 19.16 7.28 -4.80
C GLU A 219 20.11 7.27 -6.02
N ASP A 220 20.73 6.13 -6.34
CA ASP A 220 21.72 5.98 -7.43
C ASP A 220 22.86 7.03 -7.32
N VAL A 221 23.38 7.24 -6.10
CA VAL A 221 24.47 8.17 -5.82
C VAL A 221 25.73 7.42 -5.45
N GLU A 222 26.73 7.49 -6.33
CA GLU A 222 28.06 6.96 -6.03
C GLU A 222 28.85 7.94 -5.15
N MET A 223 29.38 7.46 -4.02
CA MET A 223 30.22 8.22 -3.08
C MET A 223 31.53 7.51 -2.82
N THR A 224 32.58 8.32 -2.60
CA THR A 224 33.87 7.80 -2.11
C THR A 224 33.72 7.38 -0.65
N ASP A 225 34.56 6.43 -0.20
CA ASP A 225 34.48 5.92 1.19
C ASP A 225 34.79 7.00 2.23
N ASP A 226 35.73 7.90 1.93
CA ASP A 226 36.04 9.04 2.79
C ASP A 226 34.84 10.01 2.90
N ALA A 227 34.09 10.18 1.83
CA ALA A 227 32.87 10.98 1.83
C ALA A 227 31.76 10.34 2.68
N LYS A 228 31.62 9.00 2.63
CA LYS A 228 30.67 8.28 3.48
C LYS A 228 31.03 8.41 4.96
N ASP A 229 32.31 8.31 5.31
CA ASP A 229 32.78 8.46 6.68
C ASP A 229 32.54 9.87 7.22
N LEU A 230 32.77 10.91 6.39
CA LEU A 230 32.44 12.27 6.76
C LEU A 230 30.93 12.47 6.97
N LEU A 231 30.13 11.92 6.06
CA LEU A 231 28.65 12.01 6.14
C LEU A 231 28.12 11.28 7.38
N THR A 232 28.73 10.15 7.75
CA THR A 232 28.39 9.39 8.96
C THR A 232 28.66 10.23 10.22
N LYS A 233 29.82 10.89 10.32
CA LYS A 233 30.13 11.79 11.42
C LYS A 233 29.13 12.95 11.51
N ILE A 234 28.81 13.57 10.39
CA ILE A 234 27.79 14.63 10.33
C ILE A 234 26.42 14.09 10.81
N GLY A 235 26.04 12.89 10.40
CA GLY A 235 24.79 12.25 10.80
C GLY A 235 24.72 11.97 12.31
N HIS A 236 25.82 11.54 12.91
CA HIS A 236 25.93 11.30 14.34
C HIS A 236 25.88 12.60 15.16
N GLU A 237 26.56 13.66 14.72
CA GLU A 237 26.63 14.94 15.43
C GLU A 237 25.34 15.78 15.30
N THR A 238 24.66 15.69 14.17
CA THR A 238 23.46 16.48 13.88
C THR A 238 22.17 15.66 13.96
N SER A 239 21.81 14.99 12.87
CA SER A 239 20.71 14.04 12.78
C SER A 239 20.83 13.20 11.51
N LEU A 240 20.36 11.95 11.57
CA LEU A 240 20.30 11.06 10.40
C LEU A 240 19.49 11.67 9.25
N ARG A 241 18.37 12.34 9.56
CA ARG A 241 17.53 13.01 8.55
C ARG A 241 18.30 14.07 7.77
N TYR A 242 19.12 14.87 8.47
CA TYR A 242 19.94 15.88 7.84
C TYR A 242 21.02 15.26 6.94
N ALA A 243 21.70 14.21 7.42
CA ALA A 243 22.68 13.49 6.61
C ALA A 243 22.08 12.90 5.33
N ILE A 244 20.89 12.30 5.41
CA ILE A 244 20.17 11.79 4.22
C ILE A 244 19.90 12.92 3.22
N GLN A 245 19.43 14.08 3.67
CA GLN A 245 19.20 15.23 2.78
C GLN A 245 20.48 15.75 2.14
N LEU A 246 21.63 15.64 2.83
CA LEU A 246 22.92 16.00 2.26
C LEU A 246 23.35 15.09 1.11
N ILE A 247 22.90 13.82 1.04
CA ILE A 247 23.19 12.92 -0.07
C ILE A 247 22.72 13.56 -1.39
N THR A 248 21.43 13.89 -1.45
CA THR A 248 20.83 14.50 -2.64
C THR A 248 21.47 15.86 -2.97
N ALA A 249 21.71 16.70 -1.95
CA ALA A 249 22.35 18.02 -2.14
C ALA A 249 23.77 17.88 -2.68
N SER A 250 24.58 16.96 -2.15
CA SER A 250 25.96 16.72 -2.57
C SER A 250 26.01 16.12 -4.00
N SER A 251 25.08 15.24 -4.33
CA SER A 251 24.92 14.71 -5.69
C SER A 251 24.71 15.82 -6.73
N ILE A 252 23.88 16.82 -6.41
CA ILE A 252 23.66 17.98 -7.28
C ILE A 252 24.94 18.80 -7.44
N VAL A 253 25.71 18.99 -6.35
CA VAL A 253 27.00 19.72 -6.39
C VAL A 253 28.01 18.95 -7.26
N ALA A 254 28.13 17.63 -7.09
CA ALA A 254 29.02 16.79 -7.91
C ALA A 254 28.64 16.82 -9.38
N ARG A 255 27.36 16.75 -9.71
CA ARG A 255 26.85 16.88 -11.10
C ARG A 255 27.21 18.25 -11.72
N LYS A 256 27.15 19.33 -10.93
CA LYS A 256 27.56 20.66 -11.38
C LYS A 256 29.05 20.72 -11.70
N ARG A 257 29.87 19.96 -10.96
CA ARG A 257 31.31 19.79 -11.21
C ARG A 257 31.60 18.79 -12.36
N LYS A 258 30.57 18.09 -12.85
CA LYS A 258 30.66 16.99 -13.82
C LYS A 258 31.48 15.79 -13.31
N ALA A 259 31.49 15.56 -12.00
CA ALA A 259 32.09 14.38 -11.40
C ALA A 259 31.13 13.19 -11.45
N ALA A 260 31.69 11.98 -11.59
CA ALA A 260 30.92 10.73 -11.53
C ALA A 260 30.55 10.34 -10.11
N GLN A 261 31.44 10.66 -9.16
CA GLN A 261 31.27 10.33 -7.73
C GLN A 261 31.29 11.58 -6.88
N VAL A 262 30.63 11.49 -5.72
CA VAL A 262 30.59 12.55 -4.72
C VAL A 262 31.81 12.43 -3.82
N ASP A 263 32.55 13.53 -3.68
CA ASP A 263 33.74 13.67 -2.84
C ASP A 263 33.48 14.51 -1.58
N ILE A 264 34.45 14.52 -0.67
CA ILE A 264 34.46 15.31 0.56
C ILE A 264 34.19 16.79 0.29
N GLU A 265 34.75 17.33 -0.81
CA GLU A 265 34.57 18.73 -1.22
C GLU A 265 33.10 19.06 -1.52
N ASP A 266 32.39 18.13 -2.17
CA ASP A 266 30.98 18.31 -2.51
C ASP A 266 30.09 18.30 -1.25
N ILE A 267 30.41 17.40 -0.30
CA ILE A 267 29.71 17.35 0.99
C ILE A 267 29.99 18.61 1.81
N SER A 268 31.23 19.04 1.88
CA SER A 268 31.62 20.25 2.61
C SER A 268 30.92 21.49 2.04
N LYS A 269 30.80 21.57 0.75
CA LYS A 269 30.10 22.66 0.07
C LYS A 269 28.58 22.60 0.30
N ALA A 270 27.98 21.42 0.19
CA ALA A 270 26.56 21.21 0.53
C ALA A 270 26.29 21.55 2.00
N TYR A 271 27.15 21.10 2.92
CA TYR A 271 27.07 21.39 4.35
C TYR A 271 27.17 22.88 4.67
N SER A 272 27.97 23.63 3.93
CA SER A 272 28.08 25.08 4.10
C SER A 272 26.84 25.85 3.65
N MET A 273 26.19 25.36 2.58
CA MET A 273 25.00 25.99 2.01
C MET A 273 23.71 25.56 2.71
N PHE A 274 23.64 24.33 3.14
CA PHE A 274 22.46 23.72 3.76
C PHE A 274 22.65 23.67 5.30
N VAL A 275 22.05 24.59 6.00
CA VAL A 275 22.25 24.79 7.46
C VAL A 275 21.32 23.85 8.24
N ASP A 276 21.87 23.13 9.22
CA ASP A 276 21.09 22.30 10.15
C ASP A 276 20.35 23.16 11.19
N VAL A 277 19.43 22.51 11.94
CA VAL A 277 18.57 23.20 12.91
C VAL A 277 19.40 23.97 13.97
N LYS A 278 20.50 23.37 14.49
CA LYS A 278 21.33 23.99 15.52
C LYS A 278 22.01 25.26 14.99
N ARG A 279 22.63 25.18 13.81
CA ARG A 279 23.28 26.33 13.16
C ARG A 279 22.29 27.41 12.76
N SER A 280 21.09 27.00 12.27
CA SER A 280 20.02 27.96 11.96
C SER A 280 19.52 28.68 13.19
N THR A 281 19.36 28.01 14.32
CA THR A 281 18.96 28.63 15.60
C THR A 281 20.03 29.59 16.10
N GLN A 282 21.30 29.20 16.05
CA GLN A 282 22.40 30.04 16.42
C GLN A 282 22.47 31.29 15.54
N PHE A 283 22.34 31.16 14.25
CA PHE A 283 22.28 32.29 13.32
C PHE A 283 21.14 33.26 13.67
N LEU A 284 19.94 32.74 13.98
CA LEU A 284 18.81 33.59 14.38
C LEU A 284 19.08 34.34 15.68
N ILE A 285 19.69 33.70 16.68
CA ILE A 285 20.06 34.36 17.95
C ILE A 285 21.07 35.48 17.70
N GLU A 286 22.10 35.20 16.90
CA GLU A 286 23.11 36.22 16.54
C GLU A 286 22.50 37.38 15.74
N TYR A 287 21.61 37.07 14.79
CA TYR A 287 20.91 38.07 14.00
C TYR A 287 20.03 38.98 14.88
N GLN A 288 19.26 38.38 15.79
CA GLN A 288 18.42 39.13 16.74
C GLN A 288 19.28 40.01 17.68
N ALA A 289 20.43 39.50 18.13
CA ALA A 289 21.35 40.24 18.94
C ALA A 289 21.95 41.45 18.18
N ARG A 290 22.26 41.27 16.89
CA ARG A 290 22.72 42.38 16.02
C ARG A 290 21.61 43.39 15.75
N SER A 291 20.40 42.95 15.43
CA SER A 291 19.25 43.83 15.19
C SER A 291 18.86 44.66 16.41
N ARG A 292 19.04 44.13 17.62
CA ARG A 292 18.83 44.90 18.86
C ARG A 292 19.93 45.95 19.13
N ARG A 293 21.13 45.73 18.58
CA ARG A 293 22.26 46.70 18.71
C ARG A 293 22.21 47.81 17.65
N SER A 294 21.54 47.59 16.55
CA SER A 294 21.38 48.58 15.46
C SER A 294 19.89 48.74 15.18
N PRO A 295 19.20 49.74 15.77
CA PRO A 295 17.80 50.00 15.42
C PRO A 295 17.71 50.35 13.92
N PRO A 296 16.64 49.93 13.24
CA PRO A 296 16.46 50.20 11.81
C PRO A 296 16.48 51.74 11.57
N PRO A 297 17.06 52.23 10.48
CA PRO A 297 17.30 53.66 10.22
C PRO A 297 16.02 54.47 9.91
N TRP A 298 14.82 53.90 10.08
CA TRP A 298 13.55 54.57 9.76
C TRP A 298 12.47 54.38 10.84
N GLN A 299 12.73 54.70 12.10
CA GLN A 299 11.64 55.04 13.01
C GLN A 299 11.33 56.53 12.80
N PRO A 300 10.13 56.92 12.32
CA PRO A 300 9.72 58.30 12.36
C PRO A 300 9.66 58.71 13.83
N SER A 301 10.41 59.73 14.17
CA SER A 301 10.31 60.44 15.46
C SER A 301 8.84 60.76 15.71
N ALA A 302 8.28 60.20 16.77
CA ALA A 302 6.98 60.64 17.27
C ALA A 302 7.12 62.13 17.67
N LEU A 303 6.42 62.96 16.92
CA LEU A 303 6.01 64.31 17.32
C LEU A 303 4.69 64.20 18.06
#